data_59e1e3fa1d24c343b8d6e3a65dfb2118
#
_entry.id   59e1e3fa1d24c343b8d6e3a65dfb2118
#
_cell.length_a   1.000
_cell.length_b   1.000
_cell.length_c   1.000
_cell.angle_alpha   90.00
_cell.angle_beta   90.00
_cell.angle_gamma   90.00
#
_symmetry.space_group_name_H-M   'P 1'
#
loop_
_entity.id
_entity.type
_entity.pdbx_description
1 polymer ?
#
loop_
_entity_poly.entity_id
_entity_poly.type
_entity_poly.pdbx_seq_one_letter_code
_entity_poly.pdbx_strand_id
1 'polypeptide(L)'
;MIPQATSGRAAVLDAARRHLDSGDFVHDLARRVAIRTESQDAASGPALRSYLVDEIGPALEALGCSFEVHANPEPASGPLLIAHRHEDDALPTVLVYGHGDVIRGQDKSWTRGGGPWALVQEGDRLYGRGSADNKGQHSINIAALKVVLAARGRLGFNLKWLLETGEETGSPGLAAFCSAERDALSADVLIASDGPRLARDRPTVFLGSRGVANFDLTLKLRAGAHHSGNWGGLLRNPGTVLANAIACLVDGRGVILVEALRPPPIPANVRAALHGLTFGGDAGDPAVDADWGEPGLTPAERVIAWNTLEVLAYRAGNPEHPINAIPPDARASMHMRFVVGTDVSRLAAVVREHLAAHGFADIEVSEPTVMAATRLDPDNPWVRFVTASIERSTRRAPVLLPNLGGSLPNDVFADILGLPTVWVPHSYAACNQHAPDEHLLLPVVREALALMTGIFWDLGEAGAGVEALPRRRRPARKRGDSAD
;
A
#
# COMPACT_ATOMS: atom_id res chain seq x y z
N MET A 1 23.43 29.89 26.41
CA MET A 1 24.12 29.40 25.22
C MET A 1 24.25 27.89 25.38
N ILE A 2 23.37 27.12 24.74
CA ILE A 2 23.47 25.64 24.68
C ILE A 2 24.51 25.36 23.60
N PRO A 3 25.53 24.54 23.83
CA PRO A 3 26.50 24.20 22.80
C PRO A 3 25.77 23.49 21.65
N GLN A 4 25.82 24.06 20.47
CA GLN A 4 25.43 23.33 19.23
C GLN A 4 26.47 22.22 19.02
N ALA A 5 26.13 21.02 19.48
CA ALA A 5 26.83 19.83 19.02
C ALA A 5 26.41 19.60 17.57
N THR A 6 27.23 20.02 16.62
CA THR A 6 27.14 19.62 15.21
C THR A 6 27.44 18.13 15.15
N SER A 7 26.43 17.31 15.42
CA SER A 7 26.53 15.87 15.22
C SER A 7 26.50 15.61 13.71
N GLY A 8 27.58 15.06 13.17
CA GLY A 8 27.61 14.65 11.77
C GLY A 8 26.62 13.49 11.50
N ARG A 9 26.35 13.21 10.22
CA ARG A 9 25.40 12.16 9.78
C ARG A 9 25.59 10.82 10.49
N ALA A 10 26.83 10.37 10.72
CA ALA A 10 27.10 9.11 11.41
C ALA A 10 26.57 9.12 12.86
N ALA A 11 26.78 10.19 13.59
CA ALA A 11 26.34 10.31 14.99
C ALA A 11 24.79 10.32 15.09
N VAL A 12 24.08 10.89 14.12
CA VAL A 12 22.62 10.88 14.12
C VAL A 12 22.07 9.49 13.78
N LEU A 13 22.72 8.73 12.90
CA LEU A 13 22.34 7.35 12.62
C LEU A 13 22.55 6.44 13.87
N ASP A 14 23.62 6.69 14.62
CA ASP A 14 23.85 5.98 15.89
C ASP A 14 22.83 6.40 16.97
N ALA A 15 22.38 7.66 16.98
CA ALA A 15 21.31 8.09 17.86
C ALA A 15 19.96 7.39 17.52
N ALA A 16 19.67 7.14 16.23
CA ALA A 16 18.50 6.38 15.82
C ALA A 16 18.56 4.91 16.33
N ARG A 17 19.72 4.30 16.29
CA ARG A 17 19.91 2.94 16.84
C ARG A 17 19.72 2.93 18.35
N ARG A 18 20.30 3.92 19.07
CA ARG A 18 20.12 4.06 20.52
C ARG A 18 18.66 4.28 20.93
N HIS A 19 17.86 4.94 20.13
CA HIS A 19 16.43 5.13 20.38
C HIS A 19 15.66 3.80 20.40
N LEU A 20 16.09 2.81 19.62
CA LEU A 20 15.58 1.43 19.75
C LEU A 20 16.13 0.74 21.00
N ASP A 21 17.43 0.88 21.25
CA ASP A 21 18.12 0.20 22.37
C ASP A 21 17.65 0.69 23.75
N SER A 22 17.21 1.96 23.86
CA SER A 22 16.59 2.52 25.07
C SER A 22 15.21 1.94 25.37
N GLY A 23 14.56 1.30 24.39
CA GLY A 23 13.19 0.83 24.50
C GLY A 23 12.11 1.88 24.16
N ASP A 24 12.51 3.14 23.89
CA ASP A 24 11.57 4.24 23.63
C ASP A 24 10.65 3.94 22.43
N PHE A 25 11.22 3.40 21.34
CA PHE A 25 10.45 2.99 20.17
C PHE A 25 9.41 1.92 20.50
N VAL A 26 9.82 0.90 21.27
CA VAL A 26 8.94 -0.23 21.66
C VAL A 26 7.81 0.29 22.56
N HIS A 27 8.12 1.21 23.47
CA HIS A 27 7.14 1.82 24.36
C HIS A 27 6.10 2.64 23.59
N ASP A 28 6.54 3.49 22.65
CA ASP A 28 5.64 4.28 21.81
C ASP A 28 4.74 3.36 20.94
N LEU A 29 5.31 2.34 20.32
CA LEU A 29 4.55 1.37 19.53
C LEU A 29 3.56 0.57 20.38
N ALA A 30 3.91 0.21 21.63
CA ALA A 30 3.02 -0.51 22.53
C ALA A 30 1.74 0.28 22.85
N ARG A 31 1.86 1.60 23.08
CA ARG A 31 0.68 2.47 23.28
C ARG A 31 -0.21 2.49 22.04
N ARG A 32 0.38 2.58 20.84
CA ARG A 32 -0.32 2.60 19.56
C ARG A 32 -1.05 1.31 19.27
N VAL A 33 -0.40 0.16 19.50
CA VAL A 33 -0.99 -1.17 19.33
C VAL A 33 -2.17 -1.39 20.29
N ALA A 34 -2.10 -0.86 21.52
CA ALA A 34 -3.16 -1.03 22.50
C ALA A 34 -4.50 -0.35 22.13
N ILE A 35 -4.49 0.62 21.22
CA ILE A 35 -5.70 1.28 20.72
C ILE A 35 -6.30 0.43 19.61
N ARG A 36 -7.52 -0.09 19.81
CA ARG A 36 -8.23 -0.99 18.87
C ARG A 36 -8.86 -0.20 17.73
N THR A 37 -8.10 0.05 16.70
CA THR A 37 -8.52 0.85 15.54
C THR A 37 -8.99 -0.02 14.37
N GLU A 38 -9.91 -0.96 14.63
CA GLU A 38 -10.45 -1.89 13.62
C GLU A 38 -11.44 -1.17 12.70
N SER A 39 -10.99 -0.68 11.53
CA SER A 39 -11.85 0.07 10.59
C SER A 39 -13.02 -0.74 10.03
N GLN A 40 -12.93 -2.07 10.06
CA GLN A 40 -14.01 -2.99 9.64
C GLN A 40 -15.12 -3.16 10.70
N ASP A 41 -14.99 -2.53 11.87
CA ASP A 41 -16.00 -2.52 12.92
C ASP A 41 -16.55 -1.11 13.11
N ALA A 42 -17.83 -0.93 12.80
CA ALA A 42 -18.51 0.37 12.96
C ALA A 42 -18.47 0.91 14.42
N ALA A 43 -18.28 0.06 15.42
CA ALA A 43 -18.13 0.48 16.82
C ALA A 43 -16.76 1.12 17.12
N SER A 44 -15.78 0.98 16.26
CA SER A 44 -14.41 1.49 16.44
C SER A 44 -14.25 3.00 16.21
N GLY A 45 -15.27 3.71 15.74
CA GLY A 45 -15.21 5.15 15.45
C GLY A 45 -14.56 6.00 16.55
N PRO A 46 -14.93 5.85 17.84
CA PRO A 46 -14.26 6.55 18.95
C PRO A 46 -12.76 6.22 19.07
N ALA A 47 -12.37 4.96 18.88
CA ALA A 47 -10.98 4.54 18.95
C ALA A 47 -10.14 5.07 17.77
N LEU A 48 -10.71 5.09 16.55
CA LEU A 48 -10.07 5.70 15.37
C LEU A 48 -9.80 7.18 15.61
N ARG A 49 -10.77 7.91 16.16
CA ARG A 49 -10.59 9.33 16.49
C ARG A 49 -9.58 9.54 17.62
N SER A 50 -9.66 8.76 18.71
CA SER A 50 -8.73 8.84 19.84
C SER A 50 -7.29 8.57 19.40
N TYR A 51 -7.08 7.62 18.49
CA TYR A 51 -5.77 7.35 17.91
C TYR A 51 -5.15 8.60 17.27
N LEU A 52 -5.94 9.36 16.52
CA LEU A 52 -5.46 10.59 15.88
C LEU A 52 -5.28 11.74 16.88
N VAL A 53 -6.24 11.94 17.80
CA VAL A 53 -6.26 13.11 18.69
C VAL A 53 -5.34 12.92 19.89
N ASP A 54 -5.36 11.72 20.52
CA ASP A 54 -4.73 11.51 21.82
C ASP A 54 -3.37 10.83 21.73
N GLU A 55 -3.03 10.17 20.61
CA GLU A 55 -1.74 9.48 20.43
C GLU A 55 -0.88 10.13 19.33
N ILE A 56 -1.40 10.26 18.10
CA ILE A 56 -0.59 10.73 16.97
C ILE A 56 -0.44 12.26 16.96
N GLY A 57 -1.52 13.00 17.22
CA GLY A 57 -1.48 14.46 17.30
C GLY A 57 -0.40 14.95 18.25
N PRO A 58 -0.39 14.53 19.53
CA PRO A 58 0.66 14.90 20.48
C PRO A 58 2.08 14.46 20.06
N ALA A 59 2.22 13.30 19.40
CA ALA A 59 3.50 12.85 18.88
C ALA A 59 4.03 13.79 17.76
N LEU A 60 3.15 14.30 16.91
CA LEU A 60 3.51 15.27 15.87
C LEU A 60 3.71 16.69 16.43
N GLU A 61 2.94 17.10 17.45
CA GLU A 61 3.19 18.36 18.17
C GLU A 61 4.57 18.38 18.83
N ALA A 62 5.03 17.26 19.37
CA ALA A 62 6.38 17.11 19.91
C ALA A 62 7.47 17.29 18.83
N LEU A 63 7.14 17.14 17.56
CA LEU A 63 7.98 17.47 16.42
C LEU A 63 7.85 18.94 15.98
N GLY A 64 7.03 19.74 16.67
CA GLY A 64 6.74 21.13 16.34
C GLY A 64 5.79 21.29 15.16
N CYS A 65 4.95 20.30 14.90
CA CYS A 65 3.85 20.41 13.95
C CYS A 65 2.62 21.03 14.64
N SER A 66 1.80 21.75 13.87
CA SER A 66 0.38 21.90 14.18
C SER A 66 -0.39 20.79 13.48
N PHE A 67 -1.53 20.38 14.03
CA PHE A 67 -2.37 19.36 13.40
C PHE A 67 -3.86 19.68 13.50
N GLU A 68 -4.62 19.15 12.56
CA GLU A 68 -6.09 19.20 12.54
C GLU A 68 -6.65 17.81 12.20
N VAL A 69 -7.74 17.44 12.86
CA VAL A 69 -8.48 16.20 12.59
C VAL A 69 -9.78 16.54 11.89
N HIS A 70 -9.91 16.05 10.68
CA HIS A 70 -11.02 16.29 9.78
C HIS A 70 -11.99 15.12 9.76
N ALA A 71 -13.28 15.41 9.55
CA ALA A 71 -14.26 14.40 9.23
C ALA A 71 -13.96 13.83 7.83
N ASN A 72 -14.19 12.54 7.66
CA ASN A 72 -14.10 11.92 6.34
C ASN A 72 -15.29 12.38 5.47
N PRO A 73 -15.06 12.72 4.19
CA PRO A 73 -16.14 12.98 3.24
C PRO A 73 -17.13 11.80 3.10
N GLU A 74 -16.66 10.57 3.31
CA GLU A 74 -17.50 9.38 3.41
C GLU A 74 -17.91 9.17 4.88
N PRO A 75 -19.19 9.42 5.26
CA PRO A 75 -19.60 9.48 6.66
C PRO A 75 -19.42 8.18 7.46
N ALA A 76 -19.38 7.02 6.77
CA ALA A 76 -19.18 5.72 7.41
C ALA A 76 -17.71 5.40 7.70
N SER A 77 -16.79 6.24 7.22
CA SER A 77 -15.35 6.01 7.33
C SER A 77 -14.73 6.82 8.47
N GLY A 78 -13.58 6.35 8.95
CA GLY A 78 -12.86 6.99 10.03
C GLY A 78 -12.28 8.36 9.64
N PRO A 79 -11.96 9.21 10.63
CA PRO A 79 -11.43 10.56 10.41
C PRO A 79 -10.03 10.55 9.81
N LEU A 80 -9.59 11.71 9.30
CA LEU A 80 -8.26 11.95 8.77
C LEU A 80 -7.55 13.04 9.60
N LEU A 81 -6.22 12.97 9.66
CA LEU A 81 -5.40 14.00 10.31
C LEU A 81 -4.45 14.61 9.29
N ILE A 82 -4.42 15.94 9.23
CA ILE A 82 -3.35 16.69 8.55
C ILE A 82 -2.50 17.36 9.63
N ALA A 83 -1.18 17.21 9.51
CA ALA A 83 -0.25 17.98 10.31
C ALA A 83 0.79 18.66 9.42
N HIS A 84 1.31 19.80 9.88
CA HIS A 84 2.35 20.50 9.16
C HIS A 84 3.34 21.22 10.09
N ARG A 85 4.61 21.21 9.66
CA ARG A 85 5.69 22.02 10.21
C ARG A 85 6.32 22.81 9.07
N HIS A 86 6.19 24.12 9.14
CA HIS A 86 6.82 25.03 8.19
C HIS A 86 8.12 25.61 8.78
N GLU A 87 9.21 25.49 8.06
CA GLU A 87 10.50 26.07 8.47
C GLU A 87 10.92 27.26 7.61
N ASP A 88 10.79 27.15 6.26
CA ASP A 88 11.16 28.22 5.33
C ASP A 88 10.55 27.95 3.95
N ASP A 89 10.10 29.01 3.27
CA ASP A 89 9.52 28.90 1.91
C ASP A 89 10.54 28.47 0.85
N ALA A 90 11.83 28.70 1.07
CA ALA A 90 12.90 28.28 0.17
C ALA A 90 13.25 26.78 0.30
N LEU A 91 12.77 26.11 1.35
CA LEU A 91 13.04 24.68 1.58
C LEU A 91 12.04 23.78 0.87
N PRO A 92 12.43 22.53 0.52
CA PRO A 92 11.50 21.56 -0.03
C PRO A 92 10.44 21.21 1.00
N THR A 93 9.25 20.84 0.50
CA THR A 93 8.15 20.31 1.30
C THR A 93 7.98 18.83 1.03
N VAL A 94 8.04 18.03 2.09
CA VAL A 94 7.83 16.57 2.03
C VAL A 94 6.48 16.23 2.65
N LEU A 95 5.66 15.47 1.94
CA LEU A 95 4.46 14.84 2.48
C LEU A 95 4.85 13.45 2.97
N VAL A 96 4.50 13.14 4.22
CA VAL A 96 4.55 11.79 4.80
C VAL A 96 3.14 11.27 4.94
N TYR A 97 2.94 9.98 4.70
CA TYR A 97 1.66 9.32 4.84
C TYR A 97 1.78 8.07 5.70
N GLY A 98 0.69 7.70 6.33
CA GLY A 98 0.46 6.44 7.03
C GLY A 98 -1.02 6.26 7.32
N HIS A 99 -1.42 5.06 7.76
CA HIS A 99 -2.76 4.82 8.27
C HIS A 99 -2.73 4.31 9.71
N GLY A 100 -3.73 4.72 10.48
CA GLY A 100 -3.86 4.39 11.90
C GLY A 100 -4.83 3.26 12.18
N ASP A 101 -5.65 2.90 11.19
CA ASP A 101 -6.56 1.76 11.30
C ASP A 101 -5.85 0.43 11.07
N VAL A 102 -6.53 -0.63 11.43
CA VAL A 102 -6.08 -2.01 11.26
C VAL A 102 -7.28 -2.89 10.90
N ILE A 103 -7.02 -4.04 10.30
CA ILE A 103 -8.02 -5.09 10.14
C ILE A 103 -8.44 -5.66 11.50
N ARG A 104 -9.47 -6.52 11.52
CA ARG A 104 -9.94 -7.20 12.74
C ARG A 104 -8.80 -7.90 13.48
N GLY A 105 -8.83 -7.80 14.81
CA GLY A 105 -7.83 -8.40 15.70
C GLY A 105 -7.73 -9.91 15.60
N GLN A 106 -8.86 -10.61 15.32
CA GLN A 106 -8.91 -12.07 15.30
C GLN A 106 -8.45 -12.69 16.62
N ASP A 107 -8.84 -12.10 17.74
CA ASP A 107 -8.31 -12.30 19.10
C ASP A 107 -8.11 -13.78 19.49
N LYS A 108 -9.05 -14.66 19.08
CA LYS A 108 -9.03 -16.08 19.45
C LYS A 108 -8.04 -16.94 18.66
N SER A 109 -7.46 -16.38 17.60
CA SER A 109 -6.59 -17.11 16.67
C SER A 109 -5.10 -16.84 16.89
N TRP A 110 -4.77 -15.94 17.81
CA TRP A 110 -3.37 -15.63 18.14
C TRP A 110 -2.74 -16.76 18.96
N THR A 111 -1.56 -17.17 18.57
CA THR A 111 -0.77 -18.23 19.24
C THR A 111 0.52 -17.69 19.85
N ARG A 112 0.90 -16.45 19.52
CA ARG A 112 2.09 -15.74 19.98
C ARG A 112 1.74 -14.41 20.62
N GLY A 113 2.68 -13.89 21.40
CA GLY A 113 2.52 -12.63 22.10
C GLY A 113 1.42 -12.68 23.15
N GLY A 114 0.78 -11.55 23.40
CA GLY A 114 -0.34 -11.38 24.35
C GLY A 114 -1.70 -11.19 23.65
N GLY A 115 -1.84 -11.64 22.41
CA GLY A 115 -2.99 -11.32 21.53
C GLY A 115 -2.77 -10.05 20.72
N PRO A 116 -3.79 -9.57 19.96
CA PRO A 116 -3.61 -8.48 19.01
C PRO A 116 -3.32 -7.11 19.64
N TRP A 117 -3.79 -6.87 20.88
CA TRP A 117 -3.83 -5.52 21.49
C TRP A 117 -2.75 -5.28 22.56
N ALA A 118 -1.81 -6.19 22.68
CA ALA A 118 -0.66 -6.04 23.56
C ALA A 118 0.61 -6.27 22.72
N LEU A 119 1.49 -5.27 22.65
CA LEU A 119 2.78 -5.45 21.99
C LEU A 119 3.68 -6.29 22.90
N VAL A 120 4.06 -7.49 22.45
CA VAL A 120 4.93 -8.41 23.19
C VAL A 120 6.14 -8.78 22.36
N GLN A 121 7.31 -8.66 22.95
CA GLN A 121 8.55 -9.09 22.33
C GLN A 121 8.83 -10.57 22.65
N GLU A 122 9.01 -11.38 21.61
CA GLU A 122 9.53 -12.75 21.70
C GLU A 122 10.75 -12.89 20.77
N GLY A 123 11.94 -12.97 21.33
CA GLY A 123 13.17 -12.94 20.56
C GLY A 123 13.31 -11.64 19.75
N ASP A 124 13.46 -11.78 18.44
CA ASP A 124 13.58 -10.63 17.52
C ASP A 124 12.23 -10.12 16.98
N ARG A 125 11.11 -10.61 17.48
CA ARG A 125 9.77 -10.25 16.99
C ARG A 125 9.00 -9.42 18.01
N LEU A 126 8.34 -8.39 17.52
CA LEU A 126 7.38 -7.57 18.26
C LEU A 126 5.98 -7.92 17.76
N TYR A 127 5.26 -8.78 18.49
CA TYR A 127 3.93 -9.24 18.15
C TYR A 127 2.86 -8.24 18.57
N GLY A 128 1.90 -7.96 17.70
CA GLY A 128 0.76 -7.09 17.94
C GLY A 128 0.09 -6.64 16.65
N ARG A 129 -1.22 -6.47 16.62
CA ARG A 129 -1.96 -6.00 15.45
C ARG A 129 -1.58 -4.55 15.11
N GLY A 130 -1.25 -4.29 13.84
CA GLY A 130 -0.76 -3.00 13.38
C GLY A 130 0.74 -2.82 13.60
N SER A 131 1.44 -3.78 14.23
CA SER A 131 2.89 -3.65 14.42
C SER A 131 3.65 -3.60 13.08
N ALA A 132 3.18 -4.33 12.07
CA ALA A 132 3.73 -4.32 10.74
C ALA A 132 2.91 -3.46 9.76
N ASP A 133 1.60 -3.35 9.97
CA ASP A 133 0.65 -2.70 9.08
C ASP A 133 -0.40 -1.86 9.84
N ASN A 134 -0.26 -0.55 9.92
CA ASN A 134 0.83 0.35 9.51
C ASN A 134 1.44 1.09 10.72
N LYS A 135 0.91 0.87 11.98
CA LYS A 135 1.31 1.59 13.20
C LYS A 135 2.81 1.55 13.45
N GLY A 136 3.47 0.42 13.18
CA GLY A 136 4.91 0.30 13.30
C GLY A 136 5.65 1.11 12.26
N GLN A 137 5.20 1.13 11.01
CA GLN A 137 5.89 1.82 9.93
C GLN A 137 5.85 3.35 10.11
N HIS A 138 4.69 3.94 10.39
CA HIS A 138 4.64 5.38 10.64
C HIS A 138 5.31 5.76 11.99
N SER A 139 5.37 4.85 12.97
CA SER A 139 6.15 5.04 14.20
C SER A 139 7.64 5.18 13.93
N ILE A 140 8.18 4.42 12.97
CA ILE A 140 9.58 4.54 12.53
C ILE A 140 9.83 5.94 11.96
N ASN A 141 8.91 6.47 11.13
CA ASN A 141 9.04 7.80 10.55
C ASN A 141 9.00 8.91 11.63
N ILE A 142 8.08 8.81 12.59
CA ILE A 142 8.00 9.75 13.72
C ILE A 142 9.30 9.72 14.54
N ALA A 143 9.80 8.53 14.89
CA ALA A 143 11.03 8.37 15.64
C ALA A 143 12.26 8.92 14.89
N ALA A 144 12.36 8.68 13.58
CA ALA A 144 13.43 9.18 12.74
C ALA A 144 13.44 10.72 12.69
N LEU A 145 12.28 11.37 12.54
CA LEU A 145 12.14 12.83 12.59
C LEU A 145 12.52 13.39 13.96
N LYS A 146 12.10 12.74 15.05
CA LYS A 146 12.46 13.09 16.44
C LYS A 146 13.97 13.09 16.64
N VAL A 147 14.66 12.07 16.13
CA VAL A 147 16.13 11.96 16.22
C VAL A 147 16.82 13.06 15.43
N VAL A 148 16.35 13.40 14.21
CA VAL A 148 16.90 14.49 13.40
C VAL A 148 16.72 15.84 14.12
N LEU A 149 15.53 16.12 14.65
CA LEU A 149 15.25 17.35 15.40
C LEU A 149 16.12 17.47 16.65
N ALA A 150 16.27 16.38 17.42
CA ALA A 150 17.12 16.38 18.60
C ALA A 150 18.60 16.66 18.27
N ALA A 151 19.08 16.20 17.11
CA ALA A 151 20.47 16.36 16.71
C ALA A 151 20.78 17.74 16.07
N ARG A 152 19.83 18.30 15.31
CA ARG A 152 20.04 19.53 14.50
C ARG A 152 19.26 20.74 15.02
N GLY A 153 18.22 20.54 15.83
CA GLY A 153 17.31 21.60 16.29
C GLY A 153 16.29 22.05 15.24
N ARG A 154 16.39 21.54 14.02
CA ARG A 154 15.46 21.77 12.89
C ARG A 154 15.47 20.58 11.93
N LEU A 155 14.47 20.49 11.07
CA LEU A 155 14.45 19.46 10.00
C LEU A 155 15.32 19.90 8.81
N GLY A 156 15.29 21.18 8.43
CA GLY A 156 15.90 21.72 7.22
C GLY A 156 15.06 21.46 5.96
N PHE A 157 13.78 21.08 6.14
CA PHE A 157 12.75 20.98 5.13
C PHE A 157 11.38 21.20 5.77
N ASN A 158 10.37 21.54 4.95
CA ASN A 158 8.99 21.65 5.42
C ASN A 158 8.34 20.26 5.42
N LEU A 159 7.69 19.93 6.53
CA LEU A 159 7.01 18.65 6.71
C LEU A 159 5.49 18.83 6.64
N LYS A 160 4.83 17.98 5.88
CA LYS A 160 3.39 17.74 5.95
C LYS A 160 3.16 16.26 6.24
N TRP A 161 2.09 15.95 6.98
CA TRP A 161 1.72 14.59 7.31
C TRP A 161 0.23 14.40 7.07
N LEU A 162 -0.12 13.34 6.36
CA LEU A 162 -1.48 12.85 6.25
C LEU A 162 -1.56 11.49 6.92
N LEU A 163 -2.49 11.34 7.86
CA LEU A 163 -2.81 10.04 8.46
C LEU A 163 -4.30 9.78 8.29
N GLU A 164 -4.65 8.67 7.65
CA GLU A 164 -6.02 8.21 7.55
C GLU A 164 -6.34 7.09 8.55
N THR A 165 -7.62 6.75 8.66
CA THR A 165 -8.12 5.64 9.48
C THR A 165 -9.14 4.78 8.73
N GLY A 166 -8.90 4.54 7.43
CA GLY A 166 -9.78 3.78 6.54
C GLY A 166 -9.07 3.00 5.45
N GLU A 167 -7.73 2.88 5.50
CA GLU A 167 -6.93 2.21 4.46
C GLU A 167 -7.34 0.75 4.29
N GLU A 168 -7.52 0.03 5.37
CA GLU A 168 -7.87 -1.39 5.43
C GLU A 168 -9.29 -1.72 4.91
N THR A 169 -10.04 -0.68 4.57
CA THR A 169 -11.34 -0.77 3.90
C THR A 169 -11.33 -0.17 2.49
N GLY A 170 -10.14 0.14 1.95
CA GLY A 170 -9.94 0.70 0.62
C GLY A 170 -9.96 2.22 0.57
N SER A 171 -9.58 2.90 1.64
CA SER A 171 -9.46 4.36 1.76
C SER A 171 -10.70 5.14 1.29
N PRO A 172 -11.93 4.77 1.72
CA PRO A 172 -13.13 5.47 1.27
C PRO A 172 -13.07 6.94 1.69
N GLY A 173 -13.36 7.84 0.75
CA GLY A 173 -13.34 9.28 0.94
C GLY A 173 -11.97 9.95 0.83
N LEU A 174 -10.84 9.20 0.84
CA LEU A 174 -9.50 9.78 0.75
C LEU A 174 -9.29 10.61 -0.52
N ALA A 175 -9.74 10.12 -1.67
CA ALA A 175 -9.64 10.82 -2.94
C ALA A 175 -10.38 12.18 -2.93
N ALA A 176 -11.60 12.20 -2.41
CA ALA A 176 -12.41 13.42 -2.25
C ALA A 176 -11.76 14.38 -1.25
N PHE A 177 -11.27 13.86 -0.13
CA PHE A 177 -10.57 14.63 0.89
C PHE A 177 -9.29 15.29 0.33
N CYS A 178 -8.42 14.52 -0.31
CA CYS A 178 -7.19 15.05 -0.89
C CYS A 178 -7.45 16.04 -2.04
N SER A 179 -8.56 15.87 -2.76
CA SER A 179 -8.98 16.84 -3.77
C SER A 179 -9.42 18.18 -3.15
N ALA A 180 -10.15 18.12 -2.04
CA ALA A 180 -10.60 19.31 -1.30
C ALA A 180 -9.44 20.02 -0.59
N GLU A 181 -8.54 19.25 0.05
CA GLU A 181 -7.41 19.76 0.85
C GLU A 181 -6.11 19.86 0.02
N ARG A 182 -6.20 19.98 -1.30
CA ARG A 182 -5.05 20.00 -2.21
C ARG A 182 -3.98 21.02 -1.84
N ASP A 183 -4.36 22.19 -1.40
CA ASP A 183 -3.41 23.25 -1.00
C ASP A 183 -2.76 22.93 0.34
N ALA A 184 -3.53 22.42 1.30
CA ALA A 184 -2.99 21.98 2.59
C ALA A 184 -1.99 20.84 2.43
N LEU A 185 -2.23 19.91 1.47
CA LEU A 185 -1.39 18.74 1.20
C LEU A 185 -0.34 18.96 0.10
N SER A 186 -0.27 20.17 -0.51
CA SER A 186 0.71 20.45 -1.56
C SER A 186 2.15 20.27 -1.07
N ALA A 187 2.94 19.45 -1.77
CA ALA A 187 4.32 19.11 -1.44
C ALA A 187 5.16 18.92 -2.72
N ASP A 188 6.47 18.73 -2.59
CA ASP A 188 7.38 18.46 -3.69
C ASP A 188 7.52 16.94 -3.95
N VAL A 189 7.32 16.14 -2.90
CA VAL A 189 7.42 14.68 -2.94
C VAL A 189 6.62 14.05 -1.81
N LEU A 190 6.09 12.86 -2.05
CA LEU A 190 5.65 11.94 -1.01
C LEU A 190 6.79 10.97 -0.67
N ILE A 191 7.17 10.88 0.62
CA ILE A 191 8.05 9.83 1.15
C ILE A 191 7.29 9.14 2.27
N ALA A 192 6.83 7.93 2.03
CA ALA A 192 5.96 7.20 2.95
C ALA A 192 6.45 5.77 3.19
N SER A 193 5.90 5.14 4.21
CA SER A 193 6.26 3.78 4.61
C SER A 193 5.00 2.96 4.76
N ASP A 194 4.85 1.99 3.87
CA ASP A 194 3.78 1.01 3.87
C ASP A 194 4.15 -0.19 2.99
N GLY A 195 3.38 -1.30 3.10
CA GLY A 195 3.63 -2.52 2.36
C GLY A 195 4.90 -3.26 2.80
N PRO A 196 5.18 -4.44 2.22
CA PRO A 196 6.33 -5.25 2.56
C PRO A 196 7.57 -4.90 1.73
N ARG A 197 8.75 -5.14 2.29
CA ARG A 197 10.01 -5.29 1.56
C ARG A 197 9.94 -6.53 0.66
N LEU A 198 10.69 -6.52 -0.43
CA LEU A 198 10.83 -7.72 -1.28
C LEU A 198 11.48 -8.88 -0.51
N ALA A 199 12.49 -8.59 0.31
CA ALA A 199 13.12 -9.54 1.21
C ALA A 199 13.40 -8.85 2.56
N ARG A 200 13.29 -9.60 3.66
CA ARG A 200 13.43 -9.07 5.03
C ARG A 200 14.77 -8.39 5.30
N ASP A 201 15.84 -8.86 4.68
CA ASP A 201 17.19 -8.41 4.90
C ASP A 201 17.67 -7.36 3.89
N ARG A 202 16.82 -6.95 2.94
CA ARG A 202 17.17 -5.95 1.92
C ARG A 202 16.23 -4.74 1.96
N PRO A 203 16.76 -3.52 2.17
CA PRO A 203 15.98 -2.31 2.00
C PRO A 203 15.31 -2.31 0.64
N THR A 204 14.07 -1.91 0.60
CA THR A 204 13.26 -1.86 -0.63
C THR A 204 12.71 -0.45 -0.80
N VAL A 205 12.61 0.00 -2.04
CA VAL A 205 11.89 1.20 -2.45
C VAL A 205 10.93 0.81 -3.55
N PHE A 206 9.66 1.22 -3.47
CA PHE A 206 8.74 1.08 -4.58
C PHE A 206 8.11 2.42 -4.98
N LEU A 207 7.70 2.53 -6.25
CA LEU A 207 7.42 3.80 -6.91
C LEU A 207 5.95 3.96 -7.30
N GLY A 208 5.10 3.11 -6.78
CA GLY A 208 3.69 3.04 -7.05
C GLY A 208 3.14 1.65 -6.77
N SER A 209 1.97 1.34 -7.29
CA SER A 209 1.31 0.04 -7.10
C SER A 209 0.62 -0.43 -8.37
N ARG A 210 0.41 -1.75 -8.49
CA ARG A 210 -0.54 -2.24 -9.50
C ARG A 210 -1.93 -1.78 -9.14
N GLY A 211 -2.74 -1.53 -10.16
CA GLY A 211 -4.16 -1.35 -9.99
C GLY A 211 -4.86 -2.69 -9.74
N VAL A 212 -6.08 -2.59 -9.27
CA VAL A 212 -6.98 -3.73 -9.08
C VAL A 212 -8.36 -3.41 -9.65
N ALA A 213 -8.98 -4.40 -10.29
CA ALA A 213 -10.36 -4.34 -10.71
C ALA A 213 -11.07 -5.63 -10.30
N ASN A 214 -12.11 -5.50 -9.49
CA ASN A 214 -12.95 -6.61 -9.04
C ASN A 214 -14.29 -6.54 -9.76
N PHE A 215 -14.71 -7.65 -10.37
CA PHE A 215 -16.00 -7.76 -11.07
C PHE A 215 -16.54 -9.18 -11.01
N ASP A 216 -17.84 -9.32 -11.22
CA ASP A 216 -18.52 -10.63 -11.22
C ASP A 216 -18.99 -11.01 -12.62
N LEU A 217 -18.92 -12.30 -12.89
CA LEU A 217 -19.58 -12.96 -14.00
C LEU A 217 -20.77 -13.75 -13.45
N THR A 218 -21.97 -13.48 -13.94
CA THR A 218 -23.20 -14.16 -13.48
C THR A 218 -23.96 -14.74 -14.68
N LEU A 219 -24.30 -16.01 -14.59
CA LEU A 219 -25.17 -16.66 -15.56
C LEU A 219 -26.39 -17.24 -14.86
N LYS A 220 -27.57 -16.70 -15.15
CA LYS A 220 -28.86 -17.15 -14.65
C LYS A 220 -29.71 -17.64 -15.80
N LEU A 221 -29.92 -18.93 -15.90
CA LEU A 221 -30.62 -19.56 -17.03
C LEU A 221 -32.11 -19.85 -16.78
N ARG A 222 -32.48 -20.06 -15.49
CA ARG A 222 -33.88 -20.42 -15.15
C ARG A 222 -34.19 -20.21 -13.69
N ALA A 223 -35.47 -20.34 -13.35
CA ALA A 223 -35.92 -20.41 -11.96
C ALA A 223 -35.88 -21.89 -11.46
N GLY A 224 -35.14 -22.12 -10.36
CA GLY A 224 -35.05 -23.45 -9.73
C GLY A 224 -34.14 -24.43 -10.45
N ALA A 225 -33.79 -25.51 -9.76
CA ALA A 225 -32.97 -26.59 -10.24
C ALA A 225 -33.86 -27.72 -10.84
N HIS A 226 -33.32 -28.51 -11.76
CA HIS A 226 -34.04 -29.57 -12.44
C HIS A 226 -33.28 -30.89 -12.36
N HIS A 227 -33.98 -31.98 -12.06
CA HIS A 227 -33.42 -33.33 -11.90
C HIS A 227 -32.54 -33.71 -13.10
N SER A 228 -31.27 -34.01 -12.87
CA SER A 228 -30.29 -34.27 -13.94
C SER A 228 -30.60 -35.55 -14.76
N GLY A 229 -31.19 -36.56 -14.12
CA GLY A 229 -31.62 -37.78 -14.81
C GLY A 229 -32.74 -37.55 -15.82
N ASN A 230 -33.59 -36.55 -15.64
CA ASN A 230 -34.70 -36.24 -16.56
C ASN A 230 -34.30 -35.19 -17.61
N TRP A 231 -33.37 -34.28 -17.28
CA TRP A 231 -33.08 -33.07 -18.05
C TRP A 231 -31.61 -32.96 -18.48
N GLY A 232 -30.74 -33.89 -18.05
CA GLY A 232 -29.34 -33.92 -18.49
C GLY A 232 -29.25 -34.13 -20.00
N GLY A 233 -28.41 -33.35 -20.67
CA GLY A 233 -28.30 -33.34 -22.13
C GLY A 233 -29.34 -32.45 -22.86
N LEU A 234 -30.40 -32.04 -22.17
CA LEU A 234 -31.43 -31.14 -22.73
C LEU A 234 -31.35 -29.71 -22.24
N LEU A 235 -30.96 -29.53 -20.98
CA LEU A 235 -30.80 -28.18 -20.39
C LEU A 235 -29.33 -27.78 -20.32
N ARG A 236 -29.04 -26.54 -20.68
CA ARG A 236 -27.72 -25.94 -20.46
C ARG A 236 -27.41 -25.94 -18.97
N ASN A 237 -26.21 -26.36 -18.59
CA ASN A 237 -25.72 -26.28 -17.23
C ASN A 237 -24.94 -24.97 -17.05
N PRO A 238 -25.38 -24.03 -16.19
CA PRO A 238 -24.73 -22.73 -16.04
C PRO A 238 -23.31 -22.86 -15.52
N GLY A 239 -23.01 -23.86 -14.67
CA GLY A 239 -21.64 -24.09 -14.20
C GLY A 239 -20.70 -24.44 -15.36
N THR A 240 -21.10 -25.38 -16.22
CA THR A 240 -20.31 -25.77 -17.41
C THR A 240 -20.14 -24.59 -18.36
N VAL A 241 -21.19 -23.81 -18.62
CA VAL A 241 -21.12 -22.65 -19.51
C VAL A 241 -20.18 -21.56 -18.95
N LEU A 242 -20.32 -21.23 -17.68
CA LEU A 242 -19.48 -20.22 -17.04
C LEU A 242 -18.00 -20.64 -16.98
N ALA A 243 -17.70 -21.91 -16.71
CA ALA A 243 -16.32 -22.41 -16.74
C ALA A 243 -15.66 -22.25 -18.12
N ASN A 244 -16.40 -22.57 -19.20
CA ASN A 244 -15.89 -22.37 -20.56
C ASN A 244 -15.77 -20.87 -20.93
N ALA A 245 -16.64 -20.04 -20.43
CA ALA A 245 -16.55 -18.59 -20.61
C ALA A 245 -15.32 -18.01 -19.93
N ILE A 246 -14.99 -18.46 -18.72
CA ILE A 246 -13.75 -18.07 -18.05
C ILE A 246 -12.54 -18.54 -18.85
N ALA A 247 -12.58 -19.77 -19.39
CA ALA A 247 -11.48 -20.32 -20.18
C ALA A 247 -11.23 -19.59 -21.52
N CYS A 248 -12.16 -18.76 -22.01
CA CYS A 248 -11.87 -17.87 -23.14
C CYS A 248 -11.31 -16.49 -22.71
N LEU A 249 -11.36 -16.14 -21.41
CA LEU A 249 -10.75 -14.92 -20.87
C LEU A 249 -9.30 -15.16 -20.44
N VAL A 250 -9.04 -16.30 -19.81
CA VAL A 250 -7.74 -16.72 -19.28
C VAL A 250 -7.54 -18.21 -19.53
N ASP A 251 -6.36 -18.59 -20.03
CA ASP A 251 -6.08 -20.00 -20.32
C ASP A 251 -5.74 -20.82 -19.07
N GLY A 252 -5.55 -22.15 -19.26
CA GLY A 252 -5.19 -23.08 -18.19
C GLY A 252 -3.80 -22.86 -17.58
N ARG A 253 -3.05 -21.87 -18.02
CA ARG A 253 -1.75 -21.43 -17.49
C ARG A 253 -1.77 -20.00 -16.97
N GLY A 254 -2.95 -19.38 -16.85
CA GLY A 254 -3.09 -18.02 -16.34
C GLY A 254 -2.72 -16.90 -17.34
N VAL A 255 -2.63 -17.23 -18.63
CA VAL A 255 -2.37 -16.22 -19.68
C VAL A 255 -3.67 -15.54 -20.07
N ILE A 256 -3.71 -14.21 -20.04
CA ILE A 256 -4.89 -13.43 -20.47
C ILE A 256 -5.03 -13.54 -21.98
N LEU A 257 -6.20 -14.03 -22.44
CA LEU A 257 -6.54 -14.21 -23.84
C LEU A 257 -7.23 -12.99 -24.48
N VAL A 258 -7.73 -12.08 -23.67
CA VAL A 258 -8.39 -10.85 -24.12
C VAL A 258 -7.32 -9.80 -24.41
N GLU A 259 -7.05 -9.53 -25.68
CA GLU A 259 -5.96 -8.62 -26.12
C GLU A 259 -6.07 -7.22 -25.48
N ALA A 260 -7.26 -6.66 -25.40
CA ALA A 260 -7.49 -5.33 -24.83
C ALA A 260 -7.23 -5.26 -23.30
N LEU A 261 -7.11 -6.41 -22.62
CA LEU A 261 -6.75 -6.50 -21.19
C LEU A 261 -5.25 -6.80 -20.98
N ARG A 262 -4.48 -6.95 -22.04
CA ARG A 262 -3.02 -7.13 -21.95
C ARG A 262 -2.35 -5.76 -21.81
N PRO A 263 -1.25 -5.67 -21.03
CA PRO A 263 -0.55 -4.41 -20.85
C PRO A 263 0.28 -4.05 -22.09
N PRO A 264 0.69 -2.79 -22.24
CA PRO A 264 1.70 -2.43 -23.23
C PRO A 264 3.04 -3.11 -22.91
N PRO A 265 3.99 -3.13 -23.87
CA PRO A 265 5.33 -3.68 -23.66
C PRO A 265 6.02 -3.07 -22.42
N ILE A 266 6.73 -3.91 -21.66
CA ILE A 266 7.45 -3.47 -20.45
C ILE A 266 8.55 -2.46 -20.87
N PRO A 267 8.55 -1.22 -20.33
CA PRO A 267 9.58 -0.23 -20.63
C PRO A 267 11.00 -0.71 -20.24
N ALA A 268 12.02 -0.29 -21.00
CA ALA A 268 13.39 -0.76 -20.81
C ALA A 268 13.95 -0.47 -19.40
N ASN A 269 13.68 0.72 -18.83
CA ASN A 269 14.11 1.09 -17.48
C ASN A 269 13.37 0.29 -16.39
N VAL A 270 12.09 -0.05 -16.60
CA VAL A 270 11.34 -0.94 -15.72
C VAL A 270 11.94 -2.35 -15.74
N ARG A 271 12.23 -2.88 -16.94
CA ARG A 271 12.88 -4.19 -17.10
C ARG A 271 14.28 -4.22 -16.47
N ALA A 272 15.05 -3.14 -16.62
CA ALA A 272 16.35 -3.01 -15.98
C ALA A 272 16.26 -3.02 -14.45
N ALA A 273 15.26 -2.33 -13.87
CA ALA A 273 15.03 -2.33 -12.42
C ALA A 273 14.63 -3.72 -11.88
N LEU A 274 13.96 -4.54 -12.68
CA LEU A 274 13.53 -5.90 -12.31
C LEU A 274 14.60 -6.97 -12.55
N HIS A 275 15.70 -6.62 -13.21
CA HIS A 275 16.74 -7.57 -13.56
C HIS A 275 17.39 -8.20 -12.31
N GLY A 276 17.44 -9.53 -12.29
CA GLY A 276 18.04 -10.30 -11.18
C GLY A 276 17.21 -10.33 -9.89
N LEU A 277 15.98 -9.78 -9.89
CA LEU A 277 15.08 -9.94 -8.74
C LEU A 277 14.45 -11.33 -8.74
N THR A 278 14.43 -11.94 -7.57
CA THR A 278 13.78 -13.23 -7.30
C THR A 278 12.54 -13.02 -6.46
N PHE A 279 11.50 -13.80 -6.71
CA PHE A 279 10.26 -13.86 -5.93
C PHE A 279 10.09 -15.28 -5.40
N GLY A 280 9.76 -15.40 -4.13
CA GLY A 280 9.73 -16.69 -3.43
C GLY A 280 11.11 -17.23 -3.07
N GLY A 281 11.15 -18.27 -2.26
CA GLY A 281 12.37 -18.94 -1.80
C GLY A 281 12.77 -18.63 -0.38
N ASP A 282 12.10 -17.71 0.31
CA ASP A 282 12.24 -17.51 1.75
C ASP A 282 11.46 -18.58 2.54
N ALA A 283 11.86 -18.82 3.77
CA ALA A 283 11.17 -19.77 4.63
C ALA A 283 9.72 -19.28 4.90
N GLY A 284 8.74 -20.04 4.43
CA GLY A 284 7.32 -19.71 4.52
C GLY A 284 6.69 -19.22 3.21
N ASP A 285 7.49 -18.95 2.18
CA ASP A 285 6.97 -18.61 0.88
C ASP A 285 6.33 -19.84 0.20
N PRO A 286 5.28 -19.66 -0.61
CA PRO A 286 4.74 -20.74 -1.43
C PRO A 286 5.74 -21.12 -2.53
N ALA A 287 5.71 -22.39 -2.94
CA ALA A 287 6.44 -22.84 -4.11
C ALA A 287 5.87 -22.16 -5.37
N VAL A 288 6.74 -21.59 -6.19
CA VAL A 288 6.35 -20.91 -7.43
C VAL A 288 6.12 -21.94 -8.55
N ASP A 289 4.96 -21.87 -9.21
CA ASP A 289 4.64 -22.67 -10.39
C ASP A 289 5.38 -22.10 -11.61
N ALA A 290 6.41 -22.77 -12.09
CA ALA A 290 7.31 -22.28 -13.14
C ALA A 290 6.58 -22.00 -14.47
N ASP A 291 5.56 -22.80 -14.79
CA ASP A 291 4.82 -22.74 -16.06
C ASP A 291 3.56 -21.86 -15.98
N TRP A 292 3.32 -21.16 -14.85
CA TRP A 292 2.16 -20.29 -14.67
C TRP A 292 2.43 -18.86 -15.15
N GLY A 293 1.44 -18.26 -15.80
CA GLY A 293 1.44 -16.87 -16.26
C GLY A 293 2.06 -16.66 -17.65
N GLU A 294 2.25 -15.41 -18.02
CA GLU A 294 2.70 -15.01 -19.36
C GLU A 294 4.07 -15.64 -19.71
N PRO A 295 4.18 -16.35 -20.86
CA PRO A 295 5.42 -16.98 -21.27
C PRO A 295 6.49 -15.95 -21.64
N GLY A 296 7.75 -16.30 -21.43
CA GLY A 296 8.90 -15.44 -21.79
C GLY A 296 9.18 -14.30 -20.81
N LEU A 297 8.37 -14.14 -19.76
CA LEU A 297 8.60 -13.20 -18.68
C LEU A 297 9.22 -13.89 -17.46
N THR A 298 10.12 -13.20 -16.79
CA THR A 298 10.64 -13.62 -15.47
C THR A 298 9.55 -13.54 -14.40
N PRO A 299 9.67 -14.26 -13.27
CA PRO A 299 8.73 -14.12 -12.15
C PRO A 299 8.55 -12.68 -11.69
N ALA A 300 9.63 -11.89 -11.62
CA ALA A 300 9.58 -10.48 -11.27
C ALA A 300 8.76 -9.65 -12.27
N GLU A 301 8.93 -9.89 -13.56
CA GLU A 301 8.15 -9.21 -14.60
C GLU A 301 6.67 -9.59 -14.55
N ARG A 302 6.33 -10.87 -14.30
CA ARG A 302 4.94 -11.33 -14.16
C ARG A 302 4.23 -10.64 -12.98
N VAL A 303 4.88 -10.54 -11.83
CA VAL A 303 4.28 -9.98 -10.61
C VAL A 303 4.23 -8.45 -10.64
N ILE A 304 5.27 -7.79 -11.17
CA ILE A 304 5.43 -6.34 -11.04
C ILE A 304 5.01 -5.58 -12.31
N ALA A 305 5.27 -6.14 -13.49
CA ALA A 305 5.17 -5.42 -14.75
C ALA A 305 4.17 -6.03 -15.74
N TRP A 306 3.32 -6.95 -15.28
CA TRP A 306 2.33 -7.61 -16.14
C TRP A 306 0.95 -7.68 -15.48
N ASN A 307 -0.09 -7.88 -16.32
CA ASN A 307 -1.46 -8.04 -15.84
C ASN A 307 -1.74 -9.50 -15.50
N THR A 308 -2.59 -9.73 -14.50
CA THR A 308 -3.09 -11.06 -14.14
C THR A 308 -4.60 -11.01 -13.98
N LEU A 309 -5.28 -12.11 -14.32
CA LEU A 309 -6.72 -12.27 -14.16
C LEU A 309 -7.00 -13.56 -13.39
N GLU A 310 -7.49 -13.41 -12.16
CA GLU A 310 -7.70 -14.51 -11.22
C GLU A 310 -9.18 -14.76 -10.97
N VAL A 311 -9.53 -16.02 -10.67
CA VAL A 311 -10.83 -16.41 -10.17
C VAL A 311 -10.75 -16.52 -8.65
N LEU A 312 -11.32 -15.56 -7.92
CA LEU A 312 -11.30 -15.58 -6.45
C LEU A 312 -12.35 -16.51 -5.86
N ALA A 313 -13.49 -16.63 -6.52
CA ALA A 313 -14.57 -17.50 -6.10
C ALA A 313 -15.36 -18.01 -7.30
N TYR A 314 -15.87 -19.24 -7.20
CA TYR A 314 -16.73 -19.85 -8.20
C TYR A 314 -17.84 -20.63 -7.52
N ARG A 315 -19.08 -20.43 -7.94
CA ARG A 315 -20.24 -21.15 -7.40
C ARG A 315 -21.17 -21.62 -8.53
N ALA A 316 -21.50 -22.91 -8.50
CA ALA A 316 -22.57 -23.50 -9.29
C ALA A 316 -23.22 -24.62 -8.44
N GLY A 317 -24.47 -24.41 -8.00
CA GLY A 317 -25.12 -25.29 -7.00
C GLY A 317 -24.54 -25.07 -5.58
N ASN A 318 -24.69 -26.11 -4.73
CA ASN A 318 -24.15 -26.10 -3.36
C ASN A 318 -23.12 -27.22 -3.18
N PRO A 319 -21.81 -26.93 -3.10
CA PRO A 319 -20.78 -27.95 -2.95
C PRO A 319 -20.87 -28.74 -1.64
N GLU A 320 -21.34 -28.11 -0.54
CA GLU A 320 -21.48 -28.77 0.76
C GLU A 320 -22.62 -29.78 0.80
N HIS A 321 -23.66 -29.55 -0.01
CA HIS A 321 -24.84 -30.40 -0.10
C HIS A 321 -25.25 -30.61 -1.57
N PRO A 322 -24.47 -31.37 -2.36
CA PRO A 322 -24.78 -31.61 -3.78
C PRO A 322 -26.04 -32.40 -3.94
N ILE A 323 -26.87 -32.03 -4.90
CA ILE A 323 -28.09 -32.74 -5.27
C ILE A 323 -28.03 -33.15 -6.74
N ASN A 324 -28.78 -34.22 -7.13
CA ASN A 324 -28.84 -34.68 -8.50
C ASN A 324 -29.69 -33.76 -9.40
N ALA A 325 -29.35 -32.48 -9.44
CA ALA A 325 -30.09 -31.50 -10.22
C ALA A 325 -29.14 -30.52 -10.92
N ILE A 326 -29.51 -30.11 -12.13
CA ILE A 326 -28.84 -29.04 -12.87
C ILE A 326 -29.18 -27.74 -12.17
N PRO A 327 -28.18 -26.96 -11.70
CA PRO A 327 -28.44 -25.70 -11.00
C PRO A 327 -29.08 -24.65 -11.89
N PRO A 328 -29.78 -23.65 -11.33
CA PRO A 328 -30.43 -22.60 -12.11
C PRO A 328 -29.43 -21.50 -12.57
N ASP A 329 -28.36 -21.27 -11.81
CA ASP A 329 -27.40 -20.21 -12.00
C ASP A 329 -25.96 -20.65 -11.67
N ALA A 330 -24.99 -19.83 -12.08
CA ALA A 330 -23.60 -19.88 -11.66
C ALA A 330 -23.03 -18.45 -11.57
N ARG A 331 -22.06 -18.25 -10.68
CA ARG A 331 -21.38 -16.97 -10.49
C ARG A 331 -19.88 -17.20 -10.26
N ALA A 332 -19.07 -16.30 -10.81
CA ALA A 332 -17.63 -16.20 -10.52
C ALA A 332 -17.28 -14.78 -10.14
N SER A 333 -16.44 -14.61 -9.09
CA SER A 333 -15.84 -13.34 -8.74
C SER A 333 -14.45 -13.28 -9.34
N MET A 334 -14.23 -12.33 -10.22
CA MET A 334 -13.01 -12.12 -10.99
C MET A 334 -12.19 -10.98 -10.39
N HIS A 335 -10.87 -11.14 -10.44
CA HIS A 335 -9.91 -10.19 -9.89
C HIS A 335 -8.80 -9.94 -10.92
N MET A 336 -8.73 -8.73 -11.43
CA MET A 336 -7.66 -8.32 -12.34
C MET A 336 -6.66 -7.44 -11.60
N ARG A 337 -5.37 -7.83 -11.59
CA ARG A 337 -4.28 -6.92 -11.26
C ARG A 337 -3.70 -6.38 -12.57
N PHE A 338 -3.53 -5.05 -12.65
CA PHE A 338 -3.06 -4.42 -13.88
C PHE A 338 -1.99 -3.37 -13.62
N VAL A 339 -1.19 -3.10 -14.64
CA VAL A 339 -0.13 -2.11 -14.61
C VAL A 339 -0.50 -0.84 -15.37
N VAL A 340 0.25 0.22 -15.16
CA VAL A 340 0.10 1.50 -15.86
C VAL A 340 0.10 1.30 -17.38
N GLY A 341 -0.82 1.97 -18.06
CA GLY A 341 -1.01 1.87 -19.51
C GLY A 341 -2.08 0.86 -19.92
N THR A 342 -2.67 0.11 -18.98
CA THR A 342 -3.84 -0.73 -19.22
C THR A 342 -5.11 0.11 -19.11
N ASP A 343 -5.92 0.18 -20.17
CA ASP A 343 -7.21 0.87 -20.11
C ASP A 343 -8.28 -0.02 -19.50
N VAL A 344 -8.62 0.24 -18.24
CA VAL A 344 -9.68 -0.47 -17.51
C VAL A 344 -11.01 0.30 -17.49
N SER A 345 -11.08 1.49 -18.08
CA SER A 345 -12.31 2.29 -18.12
C SER A 345 -13.45 1.60 -18.86
N ARG A 346 -13.11 0.71 -19.80
CA ARG A 346 -14.05 -0.11 -20.57
C ARG A 346 -14.02 -1.60 -20.22
N LEU A 347 -13.42 -1.98 -19.08
CA LEU A 347 -13.21 -3.39 -18.73
C LEU A 347 -14.48 -4.24 -18.88
N ALA A 348 -15.58 -3.83 -18.26
CA ALA A 348 -16.84 -4.59 -18.34
C ALA A 348 -17.37 -4.71 -19.77
N ALA A 349 -17.24 -3.65 -20.58
CA ALA A 349 -17.65 -3.68 -22.00
C ALA A 349 -16.75 -4.62 -22.80
N VAL A 350 -15.44 -4.54 -22.64
CA VAL A 350 -14.46 -5.40 -23.31
C VAL A 350 -14.70 -6.89 -22.98
N VAL A 351 -14.94 -7.21 -21.71
CA VAL A 351 -15.25 -8.58 -21.29
C VAL A 351 -16.57 -9.04 -21.91
N ARG A 352 -17.62 -8.24 -21.87
CA ARG A 352 -18.93 -8.56 -22.49
C ARG A 352 -18.80 -8.80 -24.00
N GLU A 353 -18.11 -7.93 -24.72
CA GLU A 353 -17.87 -8.04 -26.17
C GLU A 353 -17.11 -9.34 -26.49
N HIS A 354 -16.06 -9.65 -25.73
CA HIS A 354 -15.27 -10.85 -25.91
C HIS A 354 -16.10 -12.12 -25.64
N LEU A 355 -16.85 -12.17 -24.53
CA LEU A 355 -17.74 -13.28 -24.20
C LEU A 355 -18.80 -13.50 -25.26
N ALA A 356 -19.42 -12.44 -25.77
CA ALA A 356 -20.42 -12.50 -26.84
C ALA A 356 -19.83 -13.07 -28.15
N ALA A 357 -18.61 -12.65 -28.52
CA ALA A 357 -17.91 -13.15 -29.70
C ALA A 357 -17.58 -14.67 -29.60
N HIS A 358 -17.47 -15.20 -28.38
CA HIS A 358 -17.24 -16.63 -28.10
C HIS A 358 -18.52 -17.42 -27.78
N GLY A 359 -19.71 -16.85 -27.99
CA GLY A 359 -20.99 -17.52 -27.80
C GLY A 359 -21.54 -17.51 -26.38
N PHE A 360 -21.03 -16.62 -25.50
CA PHE A 360 -21.41 -16.48 -24.09
C PHE A 360 -22.14 -15.14 -23.82
N ALA A 361 -22.94 -14.65 -24.75
CA ALA A 361 -23.64 -13.36 -24.65
C ALA A 361 -24.64 -13.27 -23.46
N ASP A 362 -25.09 -14.41 -22.93
CA ASP A 362 -26.03 -14.47 -21.80
C ASP A 362 -25.37 -14.20 -20.43
N ILE A 363 -24.04 -14.09 -20.36
CA ILE A 363 -23.32 -13.85 -19.12
C ILE A 363 -23.35 -12.34 -18.80
N GLU A 364 -23.89 -12.03 -17.64
CA GLU A 364 -23.86 -10.68 -17.08
C GLU A 364 -22.48 -10.41 -16.49
N VAL A 365 -21.90 -9.26 -16.85
CA VAL A 365 -20.64 -8.74 -16.29
C VAL A 365 -20.96 -7.51 -15.47
N SER A 366 -20.67 -7.53 -14.17
CA SER A 366 -20.89 -6.36 -13.32
C SER A 366 -19.92 -5.22 -13.65
N GLU A 367 -20.28 -3.99 -13.30
CA GLU A 367 -19.31 -2.90 -13.34
C GLU A 367 -18.21 -3.15 -12.31
N PRO A 368 -16.92 -2.91 -12.66
CA PRO A 368 -15.82 -3.18 -11.77
C PRO A 368 -15.68 -2.12 -10.67
N THR A 369 -15.27 -2.57 -9.48
CA THR A 369 -14.66 -1.68 -8.48
C THR A 369 -13.18 -1.59 -8.78
N VAL A 370 -12.67 -0.37 -9.00
CA VAL A 370 -11.32 -0.14 -9.50
C VAL A 370 -10.52 0.75 -8.55
N MET A 371 -9.26 0.36 -8.28
CA MET A 371 -8.20 1.22 -7.77
C MET A 371 -7.14 1.34 -8.87
N ALA A 372 -6.69 2.55 -9.19
CA ALA A 372 -5.83 2.79 -10.34
C ALA A 372 -4.40 2.27 -10.15
N ALA A 373 -3.74 1.93 -11.25
CA ALA A 373 -2.32 1.62 -11.27
C ALA A 373 -1.49 2.89 -11.36
N THR A 374 -0.40 2.93 -10.61
CA THR A 374 0.52 4.06 -10.61
C THR A 374 1.97 3.61 -10.69
N ARG A 375 2.83 4.46 -11.25
CA ARG A 375 4.28 4.22 -11.28
C ARG A 375 5.04 5.51 -11.54
N LEU A 376 5.86 5.92 -10.58
CA LEU A 376 6.85 6.96 -10.82
C LEU A 376 7.98 6.38 -11.69
N ASP A 377 8.53 7.21 -12.56
CA ASP A 377 9.70 6.83 -13.38
C ASP A 377 10.88 6.47 -12.46
N PRO A 378 11.50 5.27 -12.63
CA PRO A 378 12.70 4.89 -11.88
C PRO A 378 13.86 5.88 -12.00
N ASP A 379 13.93 6.65 -13.08
CA ASP A 379 14.94 7.68 -13.30
C ASP A 379 14.62 9.04 -12.69
N ASN A 380 13.51 9.16 -11.96
CA ASN A 380 13.13 10.41 -11.29
C ASN A 380 14.21 10.85 -10.28
N PRO A 381 14.58 12.15 -10.21
CA PRO A 381 15.59 12.65 -9.28
C PRO A 381 15.32 12.34 -7.81
N TRP A 382 14.06 12.33 -7.36
CA TRP A 382 13.68 11.96 -6.00
C TRP A 382 13.99 10.50 -5.69
N VAL A 383 13.81 9.60 -6.66
CA VAL A 383 14.16 8.18 -6.52
C VAL A 383 15.65 8.02 -6.31
N ARG A 384 16.47 8.67 -7.16
CA ARG A 384 17.94 8.66 -7.03
C ARG A 384 18.40 9.22 -5.68
N PHE A 385 17.79 10.31 -5.22
CA PHE A 385 18.10 10.90 -3.92
C PHE A 385 17.84 9.92 -2.76
N VAL A 386 16.63 9.34 -2.71
CA VAL A 386 16.24 8.40 -1.63
C VAL A 386 17.10 7.14 -1.67
N THR A 387 17.29 6.52 -2.83
CA THR A 387 18.11 5.30 -2.97
C THR A 387 19.56 5.53 -2.56
N ALA A 388 20.16 6.65 -2.97
CA ALA A 388 21.51 7.02 -2.57
C ALA A 388 21.62 7.28 -1.06
N SER A 389 20.61 7.90 -0.43
CA SER A 389 20.58 8.10 1.03
C SER A 389 20.48 6.77 1.79
N ILE A 390 19.65 5.83 1.30
CA ILE A 390 19.56 4.48 1.86
C ILE A 390 20.91 3.76 1.75
N GLU A 391 21.54 3.79 0.59
CA GLU A 391 22.85 3.15 0.39
C GLU A 391 23.92 3.73 1.31
N ARG A 392 23.97 5.06 1.48
CA ARG A 392 24.86 5.70 2.47
C ARG A 392 24.61 5.25 3.90
N SER A 393 23.34 4.96 4.26
CA SER A 393 22.94 4.58 5.62
C SER A 393 23.21 3.10 5.93
N THR A 394 22.98 2.23 4.96
CA THR A 394 22.99 0.76 5.11
C THR A 394 24.22 0.10 4.51
N ARG A 395 25.00 0.82 3.69
CA ARG A 395 26.11 0.31 2.87
C ARG A 395 25.67 -0.75 1.84
N ARG A 396 24.39 -0.75 1.50
CA ARG A 396 23.77 -1.64 0.51
C ARG A 396 22.80 -0.84 -0.35
N ALA A 397 22.84 -1.06 -1.65
CA ALA A 397 21.83 -0.51 -2.55
C ALA A 397 20.46 -1.14 -2.22
N PRO A 398 19.39 -0.34 -2.11
CA PRO A 398 18.05 -0.89 -1.94
C PRO A 398 17.59 -1.62 -3.20
N VAL A 399 16.67 -2.57 -3.03
CA VAL A 399 15.89 -3.09 -4.15
C VAL A 399 14.95 -1.98 -4.62
N LEU A 400 14.97 -1.70 -5.92
CA LEU A 400 14.04 -0.75 -6.54
C LEU A 400 12.96 -1.52 -7.29
N LEU A 401 11.72 -1.41 -6.80
CA LEU A 401 10.54 -1.94 -7.46
C LEU A 401 9.82 -0.80 -8.19
N PRO A 402 9.63 -0.88 -9.51
CA PRO A 402 8.89 0.13 -10.25
C PRO A 402 7.47 0.37 -9.75
N ASN A 403 6.86 -0.64 -9.17
CA ASN A 403 5.61 -0.59 -8.40
C ASN A 403 5.51 -1.80 -7.46
N LEU A 404 4.67 -1.71 -6.45
CA LEU A 404 4.30 -2.86 -5.62
C LEU A 404 3.42 -3.83 -6.42
N GLY A 405 3.53 -5.13 -6.15
CA GLY A 405 2.63 -6.15 -6.73
C GLY A 405 1.21 -6.07 -6.18
N GLY A 406 1.03 -5.62 -4.94
CA GLY A 406 -0.25 -5.26 -4.34
C GLY A 406 -0.77 -3.90 -4.81
N SER A 407 -1.85 -3.41 -4.19
CA SER A 407 -2.41 -2.08 -4.44
C SER A 407 -2.40 -1.27 -3.14
N LEU A 408 -2.11 0.02 -3.27
CA LEU A 408 -2.16 1.06 -2.25
C LEU A 408 -2.91 2.25 -2.85
N PRO A 409 -3.45 3.19 -2.07
CA PRO A 409 -4.12 4.38 -2.57
C PRO A 409 -3.11 5.40 -3.16
N ASN A 410 -2.11 4.92 -3.89
CA ASN A 410 -1.03 5.74 -4.44
C ASN A 410 -1.50 6.67 -5.57
N ASP A 411 -2.56 6.32 -6.25
CA ASP A 411 -3.23 7.15 -7.27
C ASP A 411 -3.73 8.49 -6.69
N VAL A 412 -4.17 8.47 -5.44
CA VAL A 412 -4.58 9.71 -4.75
C VAL A 412 -3.40 10.69 -4.63
N PHE A 413 -2.21 10.19 -4.33
CA PHE A 413 -1.01 11.02 -4.21
C PHE A 413 -0.39 11.35 -5.57
N ALA A 414 -0.30 10.37 -6.45
CA ALA A 414 0.31 10.53 -7.76
C ALA A 414 -0.55 11.33 -8.73
N ASP A 415 -1.85 11.03 -8.84
CA ASP A 415 -2.71 11.59 -9.87
C ASP A 415 -3.54 12.78 -9.34
N ILE A 416 -4.15 12.66 -8.14
CA ILE A 416 -4.96 13.75 -7.56
C ILE A 416 -4.05 14.85 -7.01
N LEU A 417 -3.09 14.53 -6.14
CA LEU A 417 -2.15 15.55 -5.64
C LEU A 417 -1.02 15.84 -6.64
N GLY A 418 -0.75 14.97 -7.61
CA GLY A 418 0.28 15.14 -8.64
C GLY A 418 1.69 15.12 -8.07
N LEU A 419 1.96 14.28 -7.06
CA LEU A 419 3.25 14.17 -6.39
C LEU A 419 4.10 13.04 -6.97
N PRO A 420 5.43 13.21 -7.08
CA PRO A 420 6.33 12.07 -7.09
C PRO A 420 6.16 11.26 -5.81
N THR A 421 5.98 9.95 -5.92
CA THR A 421 5.73 9.06 -4.78
C THR A 421 6.88 8.07 -4.61
N VAL A 422 7.49 8.04 -3.42
CA VAL A 422 8.59 7.15 -3.06
C VAL A 422 8.22 6.44 -1.76
N TRP A 423 8.03 5.13 -1.83
CA TRP A 423 7.63 4.30 -0.71
C TRP A 423 8.82 3.50 -0.18
N VAL A 424 9.00 3.52 1.13
CA VAL A 424 10.11 2.85 1.83
C VAL A 424 9.52 1.93 2.91
N PRO A 425 9.19 0.67 2.56
CA PRO A 425 8.54 -0.26 3.47
C PRO A 425 9.47 -0.79 4.55
N HIS A 426 8.88 -1.12 5.71
CA HIS A 426 9.59 -1.63 6.88
C HIS A 426 9.02 -2.94 7.43
N SER A 427 8.06 -3.54 6.75
CA SER A 427 7.59 -4.91 7.00
C SER A 427 8.16 -5.89 5.97
N TYR A 428 7.73 -7.14 5.98
CA TYR A 428 8.15 -8.17 5.02
C TYR A 428 7.03 -9.22 4.87
N ALA A 429 7.06 -10.00 3.79
CA ALA A 429 5.94 -10.90 3.44
C ALA A 429 5.53 -11.88 4.55
N ALA A 430 6.50 -12.42 5.31
CA ALA A 430 6.22 -13.39 6.37
C ALA A 430 5.97 -12.74 7.76
N CYS A 431 5.66 -11.44 7.84
CA CYS A 431 5.29 -10.77 9.09
C CYS A 431 3.83 -11.00 9.51
N ASN A 432 3.08 -11.82 8.79
CA ASN A 432 1.67 -12.11 9.01
C ASN A 432 0.76 -10.88 8.94
N GLN A 433 1.04 -9.92 8.04
CA GLN A 433 0.06 -8.87 7.75
C GLN A 433 -1.31 -9.51 7.45
N HIS A 434 -2.38 -8.92 7.97
CA HIS A 434 -3.75 -9.39 7.83
C HIS A 434 -4.04 -10.78 8.41
N ALA A 435 -3.12 -11.37 9.17
CA ALA A 435 -3.29 -12.65 9.86
C ALA A 435 -3.04 -12.53 11.37
N PRO A 436 -3.42 -13.54 12.18
CA PRO A 436 -2.94 -13.66 13.56
C PRO A 436 -1.41 -13.74 13.64
N ASP A 437 -0.86 -13.39 14.78
CA ASP A 437 0.58 -13.38 15.03
C ASP A 437 1.37 -12.39 14.13
N GLU A 438 0.71 -11.30 13.72
CA GLU A 438 1.36 -10.18 13.04
C GLU A 438 2.51 -9.64 13.90
N HIS A 439 3.65 -9.35 13.25
CA HIS A 439 4.83 -8.90 13.98
C HIS A 439 5.79 -8.06 13.15
N LEU A 440 6.53 -7.17 13.82
CA LEU A 440 7.71 -6.51 13.28
C LEU A 440 8.99 -7.24 13.72
N LEU A 441 10.02 -7.21 12.88
CA LEU A 441 11.36 -7.71 13.22
C LEU A 441 12.25 -6.59 13.74
N LEU A 442 12.82 -6.76 14.95
CA LEU A 442 13.77 -5.80 15.56
C LEU A 442 14.98 -5.47 14.67
N PRO A 443 15.63 -6.41 13.97
CA PRO A 443 16.70 -6.09 13.01
C PRO A 443 16.23 -5.19 11.88
N VAL A 444 15.00 -5.41 11.37
CA VAL A 444 14.39 -4.56 10.34
C VAL A 444 14.09 -3.17 10.90
N VAL A 445 13.50 -3.06 12.08
CA VAL A 445 13.25 -1.78 12.77
C VAL A 445 14.54 -1.00 12.96
N ARG A 446 15.61 -1.65 13.42
CA ARG A 446 16.94 -1.04 13.63
C ARG A 446 17.50 -0.43 12.34
N GLU A 447 17.43 -1.18 11.25
CA GLU A 447 17.83 -0.68 9.94
C GLU A 447 16.92 0.44 9.45
N ALA A 448 15.59 0.28 9.59
CA ALA A 448 14.58 1.23 9.19
C ALA A 448 14.73 2.59 9.88
N LEU A 449 14.93 2.60 11.20
CA LEU A 449 15.22 3.82 11.95
C LEU A 449 16.49 4.53 11.42
N ALA A 450 17.55 3.78 11.13
CA ALA A 450 18.77 4.37 10.59
C ALA A 450 18.56 4.92 9.19
N LEU A 451 17.91 4.18 8.28
CA LEU A 451 17.73 4.63 6.90
C LEU A 451 16.75 5.81 6.78
N MET A 452 15.62 5.80 7.53
CA MET A 452 14.69 6.93 7.52
C MET A 452 15.29 8.17 8.16
N THR A 453 16.03 8.00 9.27
CA THR A 453 16.82 9.10 9.85
C THR A 453 17.83 9.66 8.85
N GLY A 454 18.50 8.78 8.08
CA GLY A 454 19.43 9.18 7.01
C GLY A 454 18.75 9.98 5.90
N ILE A 455 17.58 9.56 5.44
CA ILE A 455 16.79 10.27 4.41
C ILE A 455 16.39 11.66 4.92
N PHE A 456 15.80 11.74 6.12
CA PHE A 456 15.37 13.02 6.70
C PHE A 456 16.55 13.94 7.07
N TRP A 457 17.68 13.37 7.47
CA TRP A 457 18.90 14.14 7.65
C TRP A 457 19.40 14.74 6.34
N ASP A 458 19.52 13.92 5.29
CA ASP A 458 20.04 14.34 3.98
C ASP A 458 19.12 15.37 3.30
N LEU A 459 17.81 15.31 3.52
CA LEU A 459 16.84 16.31 3.05
C LEU A 459 17.13 17.71 3.60
N GLY A 460 17.62 17.81 4.82
CA GLY A 460 17.94 19.08 5.47
C GLY A 460 19.42 19.47 5.41
N GLU A 461 20.27 18.71 4.73
CA GLU A 461 21.70 18.95 4.65
C GLU A 461 22.05 19.71 3.35
N ALA A 462 22.63 20.89 3.50
CA ALA A 462 23.13 21.65 2.34
C ALA A 462 24.23 20.84 1.60
N GLY A 463 24.15 20.78 0.29
CA GLY A 463 25.08 20.02 -0.53
C GLY A 463 24.80 18.52 -0.67
N ALA A 464 23.71 18.02 -0.07
CA ALA A 464 23.27 16.63 -0.30
C ALA A 464 22.57 16.42 -1.66
N GLY A 465 22.57 17.43 -2.53
CA GLY A 465 21.92 17.37 -3.85
C GLY A 465 20.44 17.75 -3.84
N VAL A 466 19.92 18.20 -2.70
CA VAL A 466 18.50 18.59 -2.52
C VAL A 466 18.15 19.81 -3.37
N GLU A 467 19.10 20.70 -3.60
CA GLU A 467 18.94 21.94 -4.38
C GLU A 467 18.64 21.64 -5.86
N ALA A 468 19.08 20.47 -6.37
CA ALA A 468 18.87 20.03 -7.75
C ALA A 468 17.55 19.26 -7.94
N LEU A 469 16.81 18.99 -6.86
CA LEU A 469 15.56 18.23 -6.93
C LEU A 469 14.42 19.11 -7.49
N PRO A 470 13.51 18.52 -8.30
CA PRO A 470 12.36 19.25 -8.81
C PRO A 470 11.48 19.78 -7.68
N ARG A 471 11.12 21.06 -7.77
CA ARG A 471 10.18 21.68 -6.84
C ARG A 471 8.92 22.11 -7.56
N ARG A 472 7.78 21.96 -6.89
CA ARG A 472 6.52 22.47 -7.39
C ARG A 472 6.53 23.99 -7.38
N ARG A 473 6.13 24.62 -8.51
CA ARG A 473 5.86 26.06 -8.52
C ARG A 473 4.67 26.33 -7.60
N ARG A 474 4.92 26.98 -6.47
CA ARG A 474 3.85 27.43 -5.59
C ARG A 474 3.09 28.58 -6.30
N PRO A 475 1.75 28.60 -6.30
CA PRO A 475 1.02 29.78 -6.71
C PRO A 475 1.46 30.94 -5.81
N ALA A 476 1.73 32.11 -6.41
CA ALA A 476 2.07 33.32 -5.67
C ALA A 476 0.96 33.58 -4.63
N ARG A 477 1.32 33.68 -3.35
CA ARG A 477 0.36 34.12 -2.31
C ARG A 477 -0.22 35.45 -2.78
N LYS A 478 -1.53 35.50 -2.98
CA LYS A 478 -2.22 36.79 -3.12
C LYS A 478 -1.89 37.58 -1.86
N ARG A 479 -1.12 38.68 -2.01
CA ARG A 479 -0.96 39.65 -0.93
C ARG A 479 -2.38 40.07 -0.56
N GLY A 480 -2.77 39.78 0.68
CA GLY A 480 -4.04 40.27 1.17
C GLY A 480 -4.05 41.80 1.03
N ASP A 481 -5.08 42.27 0.34
CA ASP A 481 -5.41 43.71 0.39
C ASP A 481 -5.61 44.05 1.87
N SER A 482 -4.66 44.80 2.42
CA SER A 482 -4.87 45.57 3.64
C SER A 482 -5.93 46.60 3.27
N ALA A 483 -7.18 46.33 3.57
CA ALA A 483 -8.19 47.39 3.63
C ALA A 483 -7.94 48.20 4.86
N ASP A 484 -7.72 49.49 4.60
CA ASP A 484 -7.75 50.58 5.57
C ASP A 484 -9.05 50.63 6.39
#